data_50d7db1991b90b8cee4e0c381f2d5ed9
#
_entry.id   50d7db1991b90b8cee4e0c381f2d5ed9
#
_cell.length_a   1.000
_cell.length_b   1.000
_cell.length_c   1.000
_cell.angle_alpha   90.00
_cell.angle_beta   90.00
_cell.angle_gamma   90.00
#
_symmetry.space_group_name_H-M   'P 1'
#
loop_
_entity.id
_entity.type
_entity.pdbx_description
1 polymer ?
#
loop_
_entity_poly.entity_id
_entity_poly.type
_entity_poly.pdbx_seq_one_letter_code
_entity_poly.pdbx_strand_id
1 'polypeptide(L)'
;VKMQRLLGQKTASCFQRCVGMDSFNAVFSTTFEVDEKYGTHYHENFKKFLTYVQDNDLTVDGAMTDPKGDRSKAPHDQADPDMFVHVVERRPDGIVVCGAKCHQTGSINSHWHIFMPTISMGEADKDWAVSFACPTDAEGMYMIYGRQSCDTRKMEEDASIDVGNAKFGGQEALVVLDHVFIPNEYIFLNGEYEFAGMIVERFAGYHRQSYGGCKVGVGDTLIGAAALAAEYNGVEKASAVKDKLIEMTHLNETLFCCGIACSAQGFKTKAGNYQIDLLLANVCKQNVTRFPYEIVRLAEDIAGGLVVTMPSQVDFHSETVVGRNGETIGQICNKFFAAREGVSTENRQRIMRFIENLCLGAAA
;
A
#
# COMPACT_ATOMS: atom_id res chain seq x y z
N VAL A 1 -13.70 3.49 -3.69
CA VAL A 1 -13.16 4.83 -3.38
C VAL A 1 -13.69 5.35 -2.05
N LYS A 2 -15.00 5.52 -1.84
CA LYS A 2 -15.55 6.05 -0.57
C LYS A 2 -15.21 5.17 0.64
N MET A 3 -15.38 3.86 0.55
CA MET A 3 -15.02 2.92 1.61
C MET A 3 -13.52 2.94 1.90
N GLN A 4 -12.69 3.01 0.88
CA GLN A 4 -11.23 3.11 1.01
C GLN A 4 -10.82 4.40 1.76
N ARG A 5 -11.49 5.54 1.49
CA ARG A 5 -11.28 6.78 2.25
C ARG A 5 -11.61 6.60 3.73
N LEU A 6 -12.78 6.01 4.05
CA LEU A 6 -13.18 5.74 5.45
C LEU A 6 -12.20 4.82 6.17
N LEU A 7 -11.69 3.79 5.48
CA LEU A 7 -10.68 2.89 6.05
C LEU A 7 -9.35 3.61 6.28
N GLY A 8 -8.90 4.43 5.32
CA GLY A 8 -7.72 5.28 5.48
C GLY A 8 -7.83 6.24 6.66
N GLN A 9 -8.99 6.88 6.84
CA GLN A 9 -9.28 7.71 8.02
C GLN A 9 -9.22 6.92 9.34
N LYS A 10 -9.71 5.67 9.33
CA LYS A 10 -9.76 4.81 10.51
C LYS A 10 -8.39 4.30 10.93
N THR A 11 -7.54 3.99 9.96
CA THR A 11 -6.28 3.28 10.18
C THR A 11 -5.05 4.20 10.08
N ALA A 12 -5.20 5.40 9.51
CA ALA A 12 -4.11 6.29 9.13
C ALA A 12 -3.03 5.60 8.27
N SER A 13 -3.42 4.55 7.53
CA SER A 13 -2.54 3.78 6.65
C SER A 13 -3.33 3.19 5.48
N CYS A 14 -2.63 2.57 4.53
CA CYS A 14 -3.27 1.73 3.53
C CYS A 14 -3.85 0.48 4.20
N PHE A 15 -5.13 0.16 3.94
CA PHE A 15 -5.75 -1.04 4.52
C PHE A 15 -5.36 -2.35 3.81
N GLN A 16 -4.51 -2.26 2.78
CA GLN A 16 -3.80 -3.36 2.12
C GLN A 16 -4.69 -4.44 1.49
N ARG A 17 -5.91 -4.11 1.07
CA ARG A 17 -6.85 -5.07 0.47
C ARG A 17 -7.24 -4.70 -0.95
N CYS A 18 -6.91 -3.48 -1.41
CA CYS A 18 -7.20 -3.06 -2.78
C CYS A 18 -6.48 -3.91 -3.82
N VAL A 19 -5.25 -4.33 -3.56
CA VAL A 19 -4.44 -5.13 -4.49
C VAL A 19 -5.12 -6.45 -4.90
N GLY A 20 -5.70 -7.18 -3.96
CA GLY A 20 -6.50 -8.37 -4.26
C GLY A 20 -7.76 -8.05 -5.08
N MET A 21 -8.50 -7.01 -4.69
CA MET A 21 -9.70 -6.57 -5.42
C MET A 21 -9.37 -6.13 -6.85
N ASP A 22 -8.26 -5.43 -7.02
CA ASP A 22 -7.77 -4.98 -8.33
C ASP A 22 -7.37 -6.16 -9.21
N SER A 23 -6.73 -7.19 -8.62
CA SER A 23 -6.37 -8.46 -9.27
C SER A 23 -7.60 -9.21 -9.74
N PHE A 24 -8.62 -9.37 -8.89
CA PHE A 24 -9.86 -10.02 -9.28
C PHE A 24 -10.50 -9.38 -10.51
N ASN A 25 -10.59 -8.06 -10.54
CA ASN A 25 -11.20 -7.35 -11.67
C ASN A 25 -10.36 -7.47 -12.95
N ALA A 26 -9.04 -7.36 -12.85
CA ALA A 26 -8.15 -7.46 -14.00
C ALA A 26 -8.15 -8.87 -14.60
N VAL A 27 -7.99 -9.89 -13.77
CA VAL A 27 -7.93 -11.29 -14.21
C VAL A 27 -9.29 -11.75 -14.74
N PHE A 28 -10.40 -11.35 -14.10
CA PHE A 28 -11.76 -11.71 -14.53
C PHE A 28 -12.04 -11.36 -16.00
N SER A 29 -11.78 -10.11 -16.38
CA SER A 29 -12.03 -9.68 -17.77
C SER A 29 -10.98 -10.19 -18.74
N THR A 30 -9.74 -10.38 -18.31
CA THR A 30 -8.68 -10.87 -19.20
C THR A 30 -8.83 -12.35 -19.50
N THR A 31 -9.14 -13.19 -18.53
CA THR A 31 -9.37 -14.63 -18.75
C THR A 31 -10.52 -14.90 -19.71
N PHE A 32 -11.59 -14.08 -19.67
CA PHE A 32 -12.68 -14.15 -20.62
C PHE A 32 -12.19 -13.95 -22.07
N GLU A 33 -11.38 -12.95 -22.31
CA GLU A 33 -10.86 -12.65 -23.65
C GLU A 33 -9.79 -13.66 -24.10
N VAL A 34 -9.02 -14.24 -23.18
CA VAL A 34 -8.10 -15.36 -23.47
C VAL A 34 -8.87 -16.58 -23.93
N ASP A 35 -9.95 -16.95 -23.21
CA ASP A 35 -10.79 -18.08 -23.57
C ASP A 35 -11.48 -17.87 -24.94
N GLU A 36 -11.96 -16.64 -25.24
CA GLU A 36 -12.52 -16.31 -26.57
C GLU A 36 -11.48 -16.52 -27.70
N LYS A 37 -10.20 -16.20 -27.45
CA LYS A 37 -9.15 -16.29 -28.49
C LYS A 37 -8.55 -17.68 -28.62
N TYR A 38 -8.30 -18.37 -27.51
CA TYR A 38 -7.51 -19.61 -27.49
C TYR A 38 -8.37 -20.87 -27.19
N GLY A 39 -9.62 -20.70 -26.78
CA GLY A 39 -10.49 -21.82 -26.41
C GLY A 39 -10.06 -22.49 -25.11
N THR A 40 -9.40 -21.76 -24.23
CA THR A 40 -9.03 -22.20 -22.89
C THR A 40 -10.22 -22.19 -21.93
N HIS A 41 -10.03 -22.55 -20.66
CA HIS A 41 -11.06 -22.58 -19.62
C HIS A 41 -10.66 -21.73 -18.39
N TYR A 42 -9.77 -20.77 -18.57
CA TYR A 42 -9.24 -19.96 -17.46
C TYR A 42 -10.30 -19.09 -16.80
N HIS A 43 -11.26 -18.58 -17.56
CA HIS A 43 -12.34 -17.78 -17.00
C HIS A 43 -13.27 -18.62 -16.10
N GLU A 44 -13.56 -19.85 -16.48
CA GLU A 44 -14.34 -20.77 -15.63
C GLU A 44 -13.57 -21.12 -14.34
N ASN A 45 -12.28 -21.43 -14.45
CA ASN A 45 -11.41 -21.67 -13.30
C ASN A 45 -11.39 -20.46 -12.37
N PHE A 46 -11.25 -19.28 -12.93
CA PHE A 46 -11.23 -18.05 -12.16
C PHE A 46 -12.55 -17.77 -11.44
N LYS A 47 -13.70 -18.02 -12.08
CA LYS A 47 -15.01 -17.89 -11.42
C LYS A 47 -15.19 -18.86 -10.26
N LYS A 48 -14.72 -20.11 -10.40
CA LYS A 48 -14.74 -21.09 -9.31
C LYS A 48 -13.87 -20.62 -8.14
N PHE A 49 -12.67 -20.14 -8.42
CA PHE A 49 -11.78 -19.57 -7.40
C PHE A 49 -12.41 -18.34 -6.71
N LEU A 50 -13.02 -17.43 -7.47
CA LEU A 50 -13.70 -16.26 -6.91
C LEU A 50 -14.85 -16.67 -5.98
N THR A 51 -15.68 -17.64 -6.41
CA THR A 51 -16.76 -18.18 -5.56
C THR A 51 -16.20 -18.80 -4.28
N TYR A 52 -15.16 -19.61 -4.40
CA TYR A 52 -14.49 -20.21 -3.24
C TYR A 52 -13.99 -19.17 -2.24
N VAL A 53 -13.37 -18.11 -2.73
CA VAL A 53 -12.88 -16.99 -1.89
C VAL A 53 -14.04 -16.28 -1.20
N GLN A 54 -15.15 -16.03 -1.89
CA GLN A 54 -16.32 -15.35 -1.34
C GLN A 54 -17.05 -16.21 -0.31
N ASP A 55 -17.26 -17.49 -0.60
CA ASP A 55 -17.99 -18.42 0.27
C ASP A 55 -17.25 -18.68 1.59
N ASN A 56 -15.92 -18.54 1.59
CA ASN A 56 -15.07 -18.78 2.76
C ASN A 56 -14.54 -17.49 3.40
N ASP A 57 -14.97 -16.30 2.95
CA ASP A 57 -14.51 -14.99 3.42
C ASP A 57 -12.98 -14.86 3.47
N LEU A 58 -12.30 -15.31 2.42
CA LEU A 58 -10.85 -15.34 2.34
C LEU A 58 -10.26 -14.00 1.90
N THR A 59 -9.14 -13.66 2.46
CA THR A 59 -8.33 -12.51 2.01
C THR A 59 -7.36 -12.94 0.93
N VAL A 60 -7.32 -12.18 -0.16
CA VAL A 60 -6.42 -12.44 -1.28
C VAL A 60 -5.54 -11.21 -1.53
N ASP A 61 -4.26 -11.44 -1.76
CA ASP A 61 -3.30 -10.44 -2.21
C ASP A 61 -3.11 -10.49 -3.74
N GLY A 62 -2.63 -9.39 -4.31
CA GLY A 62 -2.27 -9.30 -5.73
C GLY A 62 -0.76 -9.19 -5.92
N ALA A 63 -0.09 -10.29 -6.17
CA ALA A 63 1.35 -10.35 -6.34
C ALA A 63 1.76 -10.03 -7.79
N MET A 64 1.90 -8.72 -8.08
CA MET A 64 2.20 -8.25 -9.42
C MET A 64 3.65 -7.80 -9.59
N THR A 65 4.16 -6.91 -8.73
CA THR A 65 5.44 -6.22 -8.95
C THR A 65 6.63 -7.17 -8.90
N ASP A 66 7.41 -7.22 -9.98
CA ASP A 66 8.65 -7.99 -10.05
C ASP A 66 9.80 -7.33 -9.27
N PRO A 67 10.82 -8.09 -8.84
CA PRO A 67 12.13 -7.56 -8.50
C PRO A 67 12.66 -6.66 -9.61
N LYS A 68 13.56 -5.72 -9.29
CA LYS A 68 13.96 -4.73 -10.29
C LYS A 68 14.82 -5.32 -11.39
N GLY A 69 15.73 -6.22 -11.05
CA GLY A 69 16.66 -6.79 -12.03
C GLY A 69 17.39 -5.73 -12.87
N ASP A 70 17.82 -6.10 -14.05
CA ASP A 70 18.29 -5.18 -15.08
C ASP A 70 17.10 -4.69 -15.92
N ARG A 71 16.65 -3.46 -15.67
CA ARG A 71 15.45 -2.89 -16.30
C ARG A 71 15.58 -2.60 -17.79
N SER A 72 16.79 -2.74 -18.37
CA SER A 72 17.01 -2.64 -19.81
C SER A 72 16.78 -3.96 -20.55
N LYS A 73 16.58 -5.06 -19.82
CA LYS A 73 16.46 -6.41 -20.35
C LYS A 73 15.04 -6.97 -20.21
N ALA A 74 14.67 -7.82 -21.16
CA ALA A 74 13.45 -8.63 -21.08
C ALA A 74 13.58 -9.72 -19.99
N PRO A 75 12.46 -10.33 -19.53
CA PRO A 75 12.51 -11.40 -18.53
C PRO A 75 13.44 -12.55 -18.91
N HIS A 76 13.43 -13.02 -20.15
CA HIS A 76 14.30 -14.12 -20.62
C HIS A 76 15.77 -13.75 -20.71
N ASP A 77 16.12 -12.45 -20.73
CA ASP A 77 17.51 -11.95 -20.84
C ASP A 77 18.13 -11.59 -19.48
N GLN A 78 17.41 -11.74 -18.38
CA GLN A 78 17.95 -11.48 -17.05
C GLN A 78 19.13 -12.41 -16.75
N ALA A 79 20.09 -11.94 -15.95
CA ALA A 79 21.27 -12.75 -15.59
C ALA A 79 20.92 -14.00 -14.78
N ASP A 80 19.84 -13.93 -14.02
CA ASP A 80 19.25 -15.04 -13.28
C ASP A 80 17.84 -15.28 -13.86
N PRO A 81 17.56 -16.44 -14.45
CA PRO A 81 16.24 -16.76 -14.99
C PRO A 81 15.15 -16.78 -13.93
N ASP A 82 15.49 -17.07 -12.66
CA ASP A 82 14.56 -17.11 -11.53
C ASP A 82 14.32 -15.70 -10.91
N MET A 83 14.86 -14.64 -11.50
CA MET A 83 14.63 -13.28 -11.04
C MET A 83 13.12 -12.93 -11.00
N PHE A 84 12.41 -13.31 -12.07
CA PHE A 84 10.97 -13.06 -12.21
C PHE A 84 10.21 -14.37 -12.21
N VAL A 85 8.97 -14.35 -11.70
CA VAL A 85 8.12 -15.54 -11.66
C VAL A 85 7.89 -16.09 -13.07
N HIS A 86 8.21 -17.36 -13.25
CA HIS A 86 8.05 -18.08 -14.51
C HIS A 86 7.77 -19.56 -14.31
N VAL A 87 7.36 -20.23 -15.39
CA VAL A 87 7.11 -21.67 -15.42
C VAL A 87 8.40 -22.41 -15.70
N VAL A 88 8.84 -23.28 -14.77
CA VAL A 88 10.02 -24.12 -14.94
C VAL A 88 9.67 -25.54 -15.42
N GLU A 89 8.43 -25.99 -15.19
CA GLU A 89 7.93 -27.28 -15.66
C GLU A 89 6.43 -27.23 -15.94
N ARG A 90 6.00 -27.87 -17.03
CA ARG A 90 4.58 -28.09 -17.33
C ARG A 90 4.24 -29.55 -17.21
N ARG A 91 3.21 -29.85 -16.39
CA ARG A 91 2.73 -31.21 -16.11
C ARG A 91 1.28 -31.35 -16.61
N PRO A 92 0.78 -32.59 -16.75
CA PRO A 92 -0.63 -32.79 -17.14
C PRO A 92 -1.63 -32.23 -16.12
N ASP A 93 -1.26 -32.16 -14.85
CA ASP A 93 -2.11 -31.73 -13.73
C ASP A 93 -1.83 -30.29 -13.26
N GLY A 94 -0.81 -29.60 -13.82
CA GLY A 94 -0.47 -28.24 -13.43
C GLY A 94 0.86 -27.74 -13.96
N ILE A 95 1.38 -26.71 -13.32
CA ILE A 95 2.69 -26.12 -13.60
C ILE A 95 3.54 -26.03 -12.33
N VAL A 96 4.86 -26.05 -12.51
CA VAL A 96 5.80 -25.71 -11.44
C VAL A 96 6.41 -24.35 -11.74
N VAL A 97 6.44 -23.46 -10.76
CA VAL A 97 6.89 -22.09 -10.92
C VAL A 97 8.04 -21.74 -9.97
N CYS A 98 8.97 -20.92 -10.46
CA CYS A 98 10.04 -20.31 -9.68
C CYS A 98 10.04 -18.79 -9.89
N GLY A 99 10.70 -18.05 -8.98
CA GLY A 99 10.91 -16.62 -9.09
C GLY A 99 10.42 -15.83 -7.90
N ALA A 100 10.42 -14.50 -8.01
CA ALA A 100 10.03 -13.65 -6.90
C ALA A 100 9.13 -12.48 -7.32
N LYS A 101 8.36 -11.98 -6.33
CA LYS A 101 7.59 -10.74 -6.41
C LYS A 101 7.97 -9.81 -5.25
N CYS A 102 8.31 -8.55 -5.56
CA CYS A 102 8.73 -7.56 -4.57
C CYS A 102 7.60 -6.65 -4.11
N HIS A 103 7.72 -6.18 -2.86
CA HIS A 103 6.83 -5.18 -2.27
C HIS A 103 5.37 -5.62 -2.26
N GLN A 104 5.11 -6.89 -1.91
CA GLN A 104 3.74 -7.39 -1.89
C GLN A 104 3.05 -6.94 -0.62
N THR A 105 2.24 -5.91 -0.79
CA THR A 105 1.52 -5.23 0.29
C THR A 105 0.43 -6.12 0.87
N GLY A 106 0.54 -6.47 2.15
CA GLY A 106 -0.45 -7.30 2.85
C GLY A 106 -0.35 -8.79 2.57
N SER A 107 0.69 -9.25 1.88
CA SER A 107 0.91 -10.67 1.57
C SER A 107 0.91 -11.56 2.83
N ILE A 108 1.59 -11.11 3.89
CA ILE A 108 1.69 -11.86 5.17
C ILE A 108 0.32 -12.09 5.83
N ASN A 109 -0.64 -11.20 5.58
CA ASN A 109 -2.00 -11.27 6.15
C ASN A 109 -3.04 -11.78 5.15
N SER A 110 -2.62 -12.45 4.09
CA SER A 110 -3.51 -13.00 3.07
C SER A 110 -3.54 -14.52 3.15
N HIS A 111 -4.67 -15.12 2.78
CA HIS A 111 -4.83 -16.57 2.68
C HIS A 111 -4.32 -17.08 1.32
N TRP A 112 -4.47 -16.25 0.28
CA TRP A 112 -4.11 -16.57 -1.09
C TRP A 112 -3.46 -15.37 -1.79
N HIS A 113 -2.70 -15.65 -2.83
CA HIS A 113 -2.09 -14.66 -3.72
C HIS A 113 -2.51 -14.92 -5.15
N ILE A 114 -2.85 -13.87 -5.91
CA ILE A 114 -2.97 -13.92 -7.36
C ILE A 114 -1.69 -13.36 -7.96
N PHE A 115 -0.88 -14.22 -8.55
CA PHE A 115 0.32 -13.84 -9.27
C PHE A 115 -0.01 -13.37 -10.68
N MET A 116 0.65 -12.30 -11.10
CA MET A 116 0.41 -11.67 -12.41
C MET A 116 1.72 -11.17 -13.01
N PRO A 117 1.81 -11.09 -14.36
CA PRO A 117 2.93 -10.41 -15.01
C PRO A 117 2.95 -8.91 -14.68
N THR A 118 4.14 -8.28 -14.79
CA THR A 118 4.34 -6.84 -14.50
C THR A 118 4.49 -5.99 -15.76
N ILE A 119 4.83 -6.61 -16.89
CA ILE A 119 5.14 -5.92 -18.15
C ILE A 119 4.48 -6.62 -19.33
N SER A 120 4.42 -5.93 -20.46
CA SER A 120 4.12 -6.55 -21.77
C SER A 120 5.25 -7.47 -22.17
N MET A 121 4.92 -8.60 -22.79
CA MET A 121 5.85 -9.69 -23.10
C MET A 121 5.80 -10.04 -24.59
N GLY A 122 6.90 -10.60 -25.07
CA GLY A 122 7.00 -11.19 -26.41
C GLY A 122 6.97 -12.71 -26.37
N GLU A 123 7.07 -13.35 -27.54
CA GLU A 123 7.05 -14.82 -27.65
C GLU A 123 8.19 -15.50 -26.86
N ALA A 124 9.35 -14.87 -26.80
CA ALA A 124 10.49 -15.37 -26.03
C ALA A 124 10.25 -15.38 -24.51
N ASP A 125 9.30 -14.59 -24.03
CA ASP A 125 8.92 -14.49 -22.61
C ASP A 125 7.73 -15.39 -22.23
N LYS A 126 7.39 -16.35 -23.06
CA LYS A 126 6.23 -17.24 -22.88
C LYS A 126 6.14 -17.86 -21.48
N ASP A 127 7.28 -18.28 -20.92
CA ASP A 127 7.32 -18.94 -19.61
C ASP A 127 7.13 -17.95 -18.45
N TRP A 128 7.33 -16.67 -18.66
CA TRP A 128 7.05 -15.57 -17.73
C TRP A 128 5.63 -15.03 -17.87
N ALA A 129 4.95 -15.31 -18.99
CA ALA A 129 3.58 -14.88 -19.23
C ALA A 129 2.59 -15.81 -18.48
N VAL A 130 2.61 -15.73 -17.15
CA VAL A 130 1.85 -16.63 -16.28
C VAL A 130 1.03 -15.86 -15.24
N SER A 131 -0.20 -16.30 -15.00
CA SER A 131 -1.07 -15.82 -13.91
C SER A 131 -1.77 -17.00 -13.26
N PHE A 132 -1.76 -17.02 -11.93
CA PHE A 132 -2.31 -18.11 -11.14
C PHE A 132 -2.66 -17.68 -9.72
N ALA A 133 -3.47 -18.47 -9.01
CA ALA A 133 -3.67 -18.35 -7.59
C ALA A 133 -2.82 -19.38 -6.83
N CYS A 134 -2.25 -18.96 -5.69
CA CYS A 134 -1.45 -19.82 -4.82
C CYS A 134 -1.80 -19.54 -3.36
N PRO A 135 -2.03 -20.59 -2.52
CA PRO A 135 -2.24 -20.40 -1.09
C PRO A 135 -0.96 -19.93 -0.40
N THR A 136 -1.10 -19.14 0.65
CA THR A 136 0.03 -18.55 1.39
C THR A 136 0.95 -19.58 2.03
N ASP A 137 0.42 -20.75 2.36
CA ASP A 137 1.12 -21.88 2.98
C ASP A 137 1.60 -22.95 1.98
N ALA A 138 1.65 -22.63 0.68
CA ALA A 138 2.15 -23.54 -0.33
C ALA A 138 3.60 -23.94 -0.05
N GLU A 139 3.89 -25.24 -0.21
CA GLU A 139 5.27 -25.74 -0.12
C GLU A 139 6.14 -25.05 -1.16
N GLY A 140 7.31 -24.55 -0.74
CA GLY A 140 8.24 -23.80 -1.59
C GLY A 140 7.96 -22.29 -1.66
N MET A 141 6.90 -21.77 -1.02
CA MET A 141 6.68 -20.34 -0.89
C MET A 141 7.36 -19.79 0.35
N TYR A 142 8.12 -18.70 0.17
CA TYR A 142 8.81 -18.00 1.25
C TYR A 142 8.45 -16.51 1.23
N MET A 143 8.29 -15.92 2.42
CA MET A 143 8.07 -14.49 2.59
C MET A 143 9.20 -13.87 3.39
N ILE A 144 9.91 -12.93 2.79
CA ILE A 144 10.93 -12.15 3.48
C ILE A 144 10.31 -10.79 3.83
N TYR A 145 10.05 -10.60 5.11
CA TYR A 145 9.40 -9.40 5.62
C TYR A 145 10.30 -8.18 5.50
N GLY A 146 9.80 -7.14 4.84
CA GLY A 146 10.44 -5.83 4.75
C GLY A 146 10.28 -5.06 6.05
N ARG A 147 11.40 -4.77 6.72
CA ARG A 147 11.39 -3.94 7.92
C ARG A 147 11.28 -2.47 7.55
N GLN A 148 10.38 -1.78 8.23
CA GLN A 148 10.28 -0.33 8.18
C GLN A 148 11.43 0.33 8.91
N SER A 149 11.64 1.65 8.72
CA SER A 149 12.78 2.38 9.29
C SER A 149 12.97 2.14 10.79
N CYS A 150 14.24 2.01 11.19
CA CYS A 150 14.63 1.72 12.56
C CYS A 150 14.57 2.97 13.44
N ASP A 151 13.42 3.26 14.03
CA ASP A 151 13.32 4.18 15.15
C ASP A 151 13.55 3.39 16.45
N THR A 152 14.68 3.60 17.10
CA THR A 152 15.07 2.89 18.32
C THR A 152 14.18 3.20 19.52
N ARG A 153 13.48 4.32 19.52
CA ARG A 153 12.48 4.68 20.55
C ARG A 153 11.37 3.64 20.68
N LYS A 154 11.05 2.93 19.61
CA LYS A 154 10.05 1.84 19.60
C LYS A 154 10.47 0.62 20.44
N MET A 155 11.75 0.53 20.80
CA MET A 155 12.32 -0.59 21.57
C MET A 155 12.46 -0.26 23.07
N GLU A 156 12.12 0.95 23.49
CA GLU A 156 12.17 1.36 24.88
C GLU A 156 10.96 0.82 25.66
N GLU A 157 11.16 0.57 26.96
CA GLU A 157 10.02 0.32 27.86
C GLU A 157 9.11 1.54 27.87
N ASP A 158 7.79 1.31 27.93
CA ASP A 158 6.78 2.38 27.92
C ASP A 158 6.82 3.29 26.66
N ALA A 159 7.10 2.70 25.49
CA ALA A 159 7.17 3.43 24.23
C ALA A 159 5.81 3.56 23.51
N SER A 160 4.67 3.51 24.22
CA SER A 160 3.32 3.44 23.63
C SER A 160 2.96 4.60 22.69
N ILE A 161 3.56 5.78 22.89
CA ILE A 161 3.42 6.96 22.04
C ILE A 161 4.41 6.88 20.86
N ASP A 162 5.63 6.46 21.11
CA ASP A 162 6.71 6.43 20.10
C ASP A 162 6.58 5.27 19.11
N VAL A 163 5.84 4.22 19.44
CA VAL A 163 5.57 3.07 18.56
C VAL A 163 4.85 3.48 17.28
N GLY A 164 4.16 4.61 17.27
CA GLY A 164 3.43 5.10 16.11
C GLY A 164 2.21 4.22 15.78
N ASN A 165 1.99 3.92 14.50
CA ASN A 165 0.82 3.18 14.03
C ASN A 165 1.02 1.65 14.05
N ALA A 166 1.55 1.08 15.14
CA ALA A 166 1.85 -0.34 15.25
C ALA A 166 0.63 -1.25 15.02
N LYS A 167 -0.57 -0.78 15.37
CA LYS A 167 -1.81 -1.55 15.22
C LYS A 167 -2.23 -1.75 13.77
N PHE A 168 -1.97 -0.76 12.90
CA PHE A 168 -2.39 -0.73 11.52
C PHE A 168 -1.23 -0.48 10.55
N GLY A 169 0.01 -0.66 11.01
CA GLY A 169 1.21 -0.47 10.21
C GLY A 169 1.20 -1.27 8.92
N GLY A 170 1.82 -0.74 7.88
CA GLY A 170 1.98 -1.40 6.60
C GLY A 170 2.84 -2.66 6.71
N GLN A 171 2.49 -3.68 5.92
CA GLN A 171 3.22 -4.94 5.88
C GLN A 171 3.56 -5.27 4.44
N GLU A 172 4.84 -5.28 4.16
CA GLU A 172 5.39 -5.52 2.83
C GLU A 172 6.33 -6.72 2.90
N ALA A 173 6.27 -7.60 1.91
CA ALA A 173 7.19 -8.72 1.83
C ALA A 173 7.71 -8.95 0.40
N LEU A 174 8.93 -9.46 0.30
CA LEU A 174 9.39 -10.18 -0.86
C LEU A 174 8.78 -11.58 -0.79
N VAL A 175 8.03 -11.98 -1.81
CA VAL A 175 7.47 -13.32 -1.95
C VAL A 175 8.32 -14.09 -2.95
N VAL A 176 8.87 -15.22 -2.52
CA VAL A 176 9.73 -16.09 -3.33
C VAL A 176 9.04 -17.42 -3.54
N LEU A 177 9.05 -17.90 -4.76
CA LEU A 177 8.57 -19.21 -5.16
C LEU A 177 9.77 -20.08 -5.56
N ASP A 178 9.95 -21.19 -4.87
CA ASP A 178 11.00 -22.17 -5.15
C ASP A 178 10.33 -23.51 -5.50
N HIS A 179 10.17 -23.76 -6.80
CA HIS A 179 9.54 -24.96 -7.37
C HIS A 179 8.13 -25.24 -6.81
N VAL A 180 7.31 -24.20 -6.72
CA VAL A 180 5.93 -24.29 -6.23
C VAL A 180 5.04 -24.93 -7.30
N PHE A 181 4.32 -25.98 -6.95
CA PHE A 181 3.35 -26.61 -7.83
C PHE A 181 2.00 -25.88 -7.79
N ILE A 182 1.47 -25.55 -8.96
CA ILE A 182 0.17 -24.89 -9.14
C ILE A 182 -0.74 -25.84 -9.95
N PRO A 183 -1.84 -26.35 -9.38
CA PRO A 183 -2.82 -27.16 -10.09
C PRO A 183 -3.51 -26.40 -11.22
N ASN A 184 -3.93 -27.10 -12.28
CA ASN A 184 -4.58 -26.53 -13.45
C ASN A 184 -5.79 -25.63 -13.11
N GLU A 185 -6.52 -25.96 -12.06
CA GLU A 185 -7.72 -25.21 -11.64
C GLU A 185 -7.42 -23.80 -11.11
N TYR A 186 -6.17 -23.54 -10.71
CA TYR A 186 -5.73 -22.22 -10.22
C TYR A 186 -4.89 -21.46 -11.25
N ILE A 187 -4.82 -21.93 -12.50
CA ILE A 187 -4.09 -21.26 -13.58
C ILE A 187 -5.06 -20.38 -14.37
N PHE A 188 -4.64 -19.14 -14.64
CA PHE A 188 -5.44 -18.10 -15.32
C PHE A 188 -4.75 -17.53 -16.56
N LEU A 189 -3.45 -17.79 -16.75
CA LEU A 189 -2.65 -17.52 -17.93
C LEU A 189 -1.44 -18.44 -17.91
N ASN A 190 -1.05 -19.07 -19.06
CA ASN A 190 0.07 -20.00 -19.12
C ASN A 190 0.75 -19.97 -20.48
N GLY A 191 1.29 -18.80 -20.84
CA GLY A 191 2.06 -18.59 -22.06
C GLY A 191 1.36 -17.75 -23.13
N GLU A 192 0.13 -17.30 -22.89
CA GLU A 192 -0.58 -16.38 -23.80
C GLU A 192 -0.04 -14.95 -23.62
N TYR A 193 1.23 -14.75 -24.01
CA TYR A 193 2.04 -13.58 -23.72
C TYR A 193 1.43 -12.25 -24.20
N GLU A 194 0.63 -12.27 -25.26
CA GLU A 194 -0.03 -11.05 -25.76
C GLU A 194 -1.03 -10.46 -24.74
N PHE A 195 -1.50 -11.27 -23.78
CA PHE A 195 -2.41 -10.84 -22.72
C PHE A 195 -1.70 -10.35 -21.45
N ALA A 196 -0.38 -10.54 -21.34
CA ALA A 196 0.38 -10.06 -20.19
C ALA A 196 0.23 -8.54 -19.99
N GLY A 197 0.41 -7.77 -21.07
CA GLY A 197 0.23 -6.30 -21.04
C GLY A 197 -1.18 -5.86 -20.66
N MET A 198 -2.21 -6.61 -21.07
CA MET A 198 -3.61 -6.33 -20.76
C MET A 198 -3.92 -6.52 -19.27
N ILE A 199 -3.40 -7.58 -18.63
CA ILE A 199 -3.52 -7.77 -17.17
C ILE A 199 -2.88 -6.59 -16.44
N VAL A 200 -1.66 -6.21 -16.84
CA VAL A 200 -0.91 -5.09 -16.25
C VAL A 200 -1.70 -3.78 -16.33
N GLU A 201 -2.22 -3.45 -17.51
CA GLU A 201 -2.97 -2.21 -17.74
C GLU A 201 -4.23 -2.15 -16.88
N ARG A 202 -5.02 -3.24 -16.86
CA ARG A 202 -6.25 -3.34 -16.09
C ARG A 202 -6.01 -3.27 -14.59
N PHE A 203 -5.09 -4.08 -14.08
CA PHE A 203 -4.71 -4.05 -12.68
C PHE A 203 -4.23 -2.65 -12.27
N ALA A 204 -3.29 -2.08 -13.03
CA ALA A 204 -2.76 -0.76 -12.76
C ALA A 204 -3.86 0.32 -12.80
N GLY A 205 -4.83 0.21 -13.68
CA GLY A 205 -5.98 1.10 -13.73
C GLY A 205 -6.77 1.10 -12.43
N TYR A 206 -7.26 -0.06 -11.99
CA TYR A 206 -7.98 -0.19 -10.73
C TYR A 206 -7.16 0.26 -9.53
N HIS A 207 -5.88 -0.13 -9.49
CA HIS A 207 -5.00 0.24 -8.39
C HIS A 207 -4.74 1.75 -8.34
N ARG A 208 -4.56 2.42 -9.48
CA ARG A 208 -4.38 3.88 -9.58
C ARG A 208 -5.63 4.64 -9.13
N GLN A 209 -6.82 4.14 -9.46
CA GLN A 209 -8.08 4.70 -8.96
C GLN A 209 -8.17 4.61 -7.43
N SER A 210 -7.73 3.50 -6.83
CA SER A 210 -7.77 3.25 -5.39
C SER A 210 -7.06 4.33 -4.58
N TYR A 211 -6.03 4.97 -5.14
CA TYR A 211 -5.33 6.08 -4.48
C TYR A 211 -6.24 7.27 -4.19
N GLY A 212 -7.24 7.53 -5.04
CA GLY A 212 -8.29 8.54 -4.79
C GLY A 212 -9.21 8.21 -3.61
N GLY A 213 -9.01 7.08 -2.98
CA GLY A 213 -9.68 6.68 -1.74
C GLY A 213 -8.70 6.55 -0.58
N CYS A 214 -7.84 5.52 -0.56
CA CYS A 214 -7.00 5.21 0.58
C CYS A 214 -6.01 6.34 0.93
N LYS A 215 -5.33 6.93 -0.07
CA LYS A 215 -4.39 8.03 0.20
C LYS A 215 -5.10 9.32 0.63
N VAL A 216 -6.31 9.54 0.16
CA VAL A 216 -7.16 10.65 0.62
C VAL A 216 -7.56 10.46 2.09
N GLY A 217 -7.93 9.24 2.49
CA GLY A 217 -8.24 8.95 3.89
C GLY A 217 -7.05 9.19 4.83
N VAL A 218 -5.84 8.81 4.42
CA VAL A 218 -4.60 9.14 5.15
C VAL A 218 -4.37 10.65 5.17
N GLY A 219 -4.59 11.33 4.03
CA GLY A 219 -4.50 12.79 3.94
C GLY A 219 -5.45 13.50 4.91
N ASP A 220 -6.70 13.03 5.04
CA ASP A 220 -7.67 13.57 6.00
C ASP A 220 -7.14 13.49 7.45
N THR A 221 -6.50 12.38 7.84
CA THR A 221 -5.93 12.25 9.18
C THR A 221 -4.75 13.18 9.42
N LEU A 222 -3.90 13.36 8.40
CA LEU A 222 -2.79 14.29 8.48
C LEU A 222 -3.22 15.75 8.56
N ILE A 223 -4.25 16.14 7.79
CA ILE A 223 -4.87 17.48 7.86
C ILE A 223 -5.42 17.73 9.27
N GLY A 224 -6.14 16.74 9.83
CA GLY A 224 -6.66 16.81 11.19
C GLY A 224 -5.54 16.94 12.24
N ALA A 225 -4.46 16.19 12.09
CA ALA A 225 -3.30 16.27 12.99
C ALA A 225 -2.59 17.63 12.90
N ALA A 226 -2.42 18.18 11.69
CA ALA A 226 -1.85 19.50 11.48
C ALA A 226 -2.73 20.61 12.11
N ALA A 227 -4.05 20.49 12.00
CA ALA A 227 -4.98 21.42 12.65
C ALA A 227 -4.88 21.35 14.18
N LEU A 228 -4.80 20.14 14.78
CA LEU A 228 -4.57 19.96 16.21
C LEU A 228 -3.21 20.48 16.66
N ALA A 229 -2.15 20.25 15.86
CA ALA A 229 -0.84 20.82 16.16
C ALA A 229 -0.87 22.36 16.20
N ALA A 230 -1.57 22.98 15.25
CA ALA A 230 -1.78 24.43 15.24
C ALA A 230 -2.55 24.91 16.49
N GLU A 231 -3.59 24.20 16.88
CA GLU A 231 -4.38 24.50 18.08
C GLU A 231 -3.51 24.38 19.36
N TYR A 232 -2.76 23.29 19.49
CA TYR A 232 -1.89 23.05 20.66
C TYR A 232 -0.75 24.04 20.75
N ASN A 233 -0.32 24.60 19.62
CA ASN A 233 0.67 25.69 19.56
C ASN A 233 0.03 27.09 19.73
N GLY A 234 -1.31 27.21 19.76
CA GLY A 234 -2.01 28.49 19.88
C GLY A 234 -1.97 29.37 18.63
N VAL A 235 -1.73 28.77 17.45
CA VAL A 235 -1.58 29.49 16.16
C VAL A 235 -2.69 29.21 15.16
N GLU A 236 -3.75 28.55 15.57
CA GLU A 236 -4.88 28.11 14.72
C GLU A 236 -5.62 29.28 14.03
N LYS A 237 -5.48 30.50 14.59
CA LYS A 237 -6.09 31.71 14.03
C LYS A 237 -5.21 32.46 13.06
N ALA A 238 -3.92 32.12 12.97
CA ALA A 238 -2.98 32.79 12.08
C ALA A 238 -3.38 32.54 10.60
N SER A 239 -3.38 33.62 9.78
CA SER A 239 -3.77 33.50 8.36
C SER A 239 -2.91 32.53 7.61
N ALA A 240 -1.59 32.55 7.83
CA ALA A 240 -0.65 31.65 7.17
C ALA A 240 -0.92 30.15 7.49
N VAL A 241 -1.42 29.84 8.71
CA VAL A 241 -1.83 28.46 9.06
C VAL A 241 -3.12 28.08 8.38
N LYS A 242 -4.10 29.00 8.37
CA LYS A 242 -5.39 28.76 7.67
C LYS A 242 -5.19 28.54 6.16
N ASP A 243 -4.35 29.34 5.51
CA ASP A 243 -4.06 29.22 4.09
C ASP A 243 -3.45 27.83 3.78
N LYS A 244 -2.54 27.32 4.62
CA LYS A 244 -1.97 25.99 4.50
C LYS A 244 -3.02 24.90 4.65
N LEU A 245 -3.90 24.98 5.65
CA LEU A 245 -4.97 23.99 5.85
C LEU A 245 -5.98 23.99 4.68
N ILE A 246 -6.27 25.16 4.12
CA ILE A 246 -7.11 25.28 2.91
C ILE A 246 -6.45 24.58 1.73
N GLU A 247 -5.15 24.83 1.50
CA GLU A 247 -4.41 24.19 0.41
C GLU A 247 -4.33 22.67 0.58
N MET A 248 -4.02 22.17 1.77
CA MET A 248 -4.01 20.74 2.07
C MET A 248 -5.36 20.10 1.75
N THR A 249 -6.46 20.74 2.16
CA THR A 249 -7.82 20.27 1.90
C THR A 249 -8.14 20.29 0.40
N HIS A 250 -7.78 21.36 -0.30
CA HIS A 250 -7.95 21.49 -1.74
C HIS A 250 -7.27 20.36 -2.52
N LEU A 251 -6.01 20.09 -2.22
CA LEU A 251 -5.23 19.02 -2.86
C LEU A 251 -5.84 17.65 -2.58
N ASN A 252 -6.21 17.39 -1.33
CA ASN A 252 -6.78 16.12 -0.90
C ASN A 252 -8.14 15.84 -1.55
N GLU A 253 -9.05 16.82 -1.57
CA GLU A 253 -10.35 16.69 -2.23
C GLU A 253 -10.24 16.62 -3.75
N THR A 254 -9.27 17.29 -4.37
CA THR A 254 -8.99 17.15 -5.81
C THR A 254 -8.61 15.71 -6.14
N LEU A 255 -7.77 15.07 -5.33
CA LEU A 255 -7.41 13.66 -5.50
C LEU A 255 -8.63 12.75 -5.34
N PHE A 256 -9.51 13.01 -4.38
CA PHE A 256 -10.76 12.28 -4.19
C PHE A 256 -11.68 12.40 -5.43
N CYS A 257 -11.83 13.60 -5.97
CA CYS A 257 -12.61 13.83 -7.20
C CYS A 257 -12.08 12.99 -8.37
N CYS A 258 -10.75 12.87 -8.54
CA CYS A 258 -10.16 12.01 -9.58
C CYS A 258 -10.58 10.55 -9.40
N GLY A 259 -10.51 10.02 -8.18
CA GLY A 259 -10.93 8.63 -7.89
C GLY A 259 -12.41 8.38 -8.18
N ILE A 260 -13.28 9.33 -7.84
CA ILE A 260 -14.72 9.26 -8.15
C ILE A 260 -14.96 9.32 -9.66
N ALA A 261 -14.27 10.22 -10.37
CA ALA A 261 -14.41 10.39 -11.82
C ALA A 261 -14.03 9.11 -12.58
N CYS A 262 -12.97 8.40 -12.15
CA CYS A 262 -12.58 7.11 -12.73
C CYS A 262 -13.73 6.10 -12.73
N SER A 263 -14.46 6.00 -11.61
CA SER A 263 -15.63 5.11 -11.49
C SER A 263 -16.79 5.60 -12.35
N ALA A 264 -17.07 6.91 -12.36
CA ALA A 264 -18.24 7.49 -13.04
C ALA A 264 -18.14 7.38 -14.58
N GLN A 265 -16.92 7.42 -15.11
CA GLN A 265 -16.64 7.33 -16.56
C GLN A 265 -16.29 5.91 -17.03
N GLY A 266 -16.37 4.92 -16.13
CA GLY A 266 -16.10 3.54 -16.48
C GLY A 266 -17.21 2.92 -17.33
N PHE A 267 -16.98 1.70 -17.80
CA PHE A 267 -17.88 0.95 -18.68
C PHE A 267 -17.93 -0.54 -18.34
N LYS A 268 -18.97 -1.20 -18.80
CA LYS A 268 -19.13 -2.65 -18.65
C LYS A 268 -18.29 -3.39 -19.69
N THR A 269 -17.45 -4.34 -19.25
CA THR A 269 -16.64 -5.16 -20.13
C THR A 269 -17.47 -6.25 -20.81
N LYS A 270 -16.91 -6.93 -21.82
CA LYS A 270 -17.54 -8.12 -22.42
C LYS A 270 -17.76 -9.25 -21.42
N ALA A 271 -16.85 -9.41 -20.47
CA ALA A 271 -16.97 -10.39 -19.39
C ALA A 271 -18.10 -10.09 -18.38
N GLY A 272 -18.62 -8.84 -18.41
CA GLY A 272 -19.73 -8.42 -17.56
C GLY A 272 -19.33 -7.68 -16.29
N ASN A 273 -18.03 -7.62 -15.92
CA ASN A 273 -17.54 -6.75 -14.84
C ASN A 273 -17.42 -5.30 -15.34
N TYR A 274 -17.07 -4.38 -14.42
CA TYR A 274 -16.99 -2.95 -14.69
C TYR A 274 -15.54 -2.51 -14.78
N GLN A 275 -15.12 -1.96 -15.93
CA GLN A 275 -13.81 -1.37 -16.13
C GLN A 275 -13.88 0.13 -15.85
N ILE A 276 -12.99 0.62 -15.02
CA ILE A 276 -12.86 2.05 -14.73
C ILE A 276 -12.20 2.78 -15.91
N ASP A 277 -12.37 4.11 -15.98
CA ASP A 277 -11.67 4.92 -16.98
C ASP A 277 -10.17 4.96 -16.72
N LEU A 278 -9.38 4.43 -17.67
CA LEU A 278 -7.93 4.28 -17.54
C LEU A 278 -7.17 5.62 -17.64
N LEU A 279 -7.68 6.58 -18.43
CA LEU A 279 -7.08 7.91 -18.54
C LEU A 279 -7.20 8.65 -17.21
N LEU A 280 -8.41 8.67 -16.63
CA LEU A 280 -8.64 9.32 -15.33
C LEU A 280 -7.90 8.60 -14.20
N ALA A 281 -7.73 7.27 -14.27
CA ALA A 281 -6.89 6.53 -13.35
C ALA A 281 -5.43 6.98 -13.43
N ASN A 282 -4.90 7.23 -14.62
CA ASN A 282 -3.57 7.80 -14.82
C ASN A 282 -3.46 9.23 -14.28
N VAL A 283 -4.50 10.07 -14.46
CA VAL A 283 -4.57 11.41 -13.85
C VAL A 283 -4.56 11.30 -12.31
N CYS A 284 -5.34 10.39 -11.75
CA CYS A 284 -5.33 10.11 -10.31
C CYS A 284 -3.92 9.73 -9.83
N LYS A 285 -3.24 8.81 -10.53
CA LYS A 285 -1.87 8.41 -10.23
C LYS A 285 -0.89 9.58 -10.31
N GLN A 286 -1.01 10.42 -11.33
CA GLN A 286 -0.14 11.59 -11.50
C GLN A 286 -0.30 12.57 -10.31
N ASN A 287 -1.53 12.79 -9.87
CA ASN A 287 -1.81 13.67 -8.73
C ASN A 287 -1.32 13.08 -7.41
N VAL A 288 -1.49 11.77 -7.19
CA VAL A 288 -1.00 11.13 -5.96
C VAL A 288 0.52 11.09 -5.83
N THR A 289 1.26 11.25 -6.92
CA THR A 289 2.72 11.38 -6.86
C THR A 289 3.19 12.81 -6.55
N ARG A 290 2.28 13.75 -6.36
CA ARG A 290 2.57 15.18 -6.10
C ARG A 290 1.85 15.71 -4.86
N PHE A 291 0.54 15.58 -4.79
CA PHE A 291 -0.29 16.20 -3.77
C PHE A 291 0.02 15.73 -2.34
N PRO A 292 0.19 14.42 -2.07
CA PRO A 292 0.58 13.97 -0.73
C PRO A 292 1.91 14.56 -0.25
N TYR A 293 2.90 14.73 -1.14
CA TYR A 293 4.17 15.38 -0.76
C TYR A 293 3.98 16.83 -0.34
N GLU A 294 3.11 17.57 -1.02
CA GLU A 294 2.81 18.95 -0.66
C GLU A 294 1.99 19.02 0.64
N ILE A 295 1.03 18.12 0.83
CA ILE A 295 0.26 18.00 2.07
C ILE A 295 1.20 17.70 3.26
N VAL A 296 2.15 16.77 3.10
CA VAL A 296 3.18 16.43 4.09
C VAL A 296 4.02 17.67 4.42
N ARG A 297 4.56 18.35 3.41
CA ARG A 297 5.37 19.56 3.60
C ARG A 297 4.63 20.64 4.38
N LEU A 298 3.35 20.85 4.08
CA LEU A 298 2.53 21.84 4.78
C LEU A 298 2.22 21.42 6.22
N ALA A 299 2.01 20.13 6.48
CA ALA A 299 1.82 19.59 7.83
C ALA A 299 3.07 19.76 8.69
N GLU A 300 4.24 19.45 8.14
CA GLU A 300 5.53 19.65 8.83
C GLU A 300 5.78 21.13 9.16
N ASP A 301 5.48 22.01 8.21
CA ASP A 301 5.64 23.46 8.40
C ASP A 301 4.70 24.02 9.49
N ILE A 302 3.46 23.48 9.60
CA ILE A 302 2.54 23.82 10.70
C ILE A 302 3.04 23.26 12.04
N ALA A 303 3.53 22.03 12.06
CA ALA A 303 4.03 21.36 13.26
C ALA A 303 5.34 22.00 13.76
N GLY A 304 6.18 22.47 12.84
CA GLY A 304 7.47 23.08 13.12
C GLY A 304 8.54 22.07 13.54
N GLY A 305 9.68 22.57 14.00
CA GLY A 305 10.86 21.75 14.33
C GLY A 305 10.62 20.71 15.43
N LEU A 306 9.58 20.83 16.23
CA LEU A 306 9.24 19.86 17.27
C LEU A 306 8.91 18.47 16.71
N VAL A 307 8.46 18.38 15.46
CA VAL A 307 8.11 17.10 14.84
C VAL A 307 9.29 16.13 14.81
N VAL A 308 10.52 16.64 14.66
CA VAL A 308 11.76 15.84 14.60
C VAL A 308 12.65 15.99 15.83
N THR A 309 12.29 16.84 16.78
CA THR A 309 13.12 17.12 17.98
C THR A 309 12.41 16.77 19.29
N MET A 310 11.20 16.22 19.23
CA MET A 310 10.48 15.80 20.41
C MET A 310 11.22 14.64 21.10
N PRO A 311 11.53 14.75 22.39
CA PRO A 311 12.13 13.67 23.15
C PRO A 311 11.30 12.39 23.15
N SER A 312 11.92 11.26 23.48
CA SER A 312 11.23 9.99 23.67
C SER A 312 10.20 10.06 24.81
N GLN A 313 9.17 9.23 24.75
CA GLN A 313 8.18 9.14 25.84
C GLN A 313 8.83 8.89 27.20
N VAL A 314 9.85 8.04 27.25
CA VAL A 314 10.53 7.73 28.52
C VAL A 314 11.22 8.96 29.13
N ASP A 315 11.66 9.94 28.32
CA ASP A 315 12.26 11.17 28.83
C ASP A 315 11.25 12.02 29.60
N PHE A 316 9.97 12.04 29.19
CA PHE A 316 8.91 12.77 29.89
C PHE A 316 8.52 12.15 31.24
N HIS A 317 8.86 10.87 31.44
CA HIS A 317 8.59 10.13 32.69
C HIS A 317 9.87 9.91 33.51
N SER A 318 11.03 10.35 33.02
CA SER A 318 12.31 10.10 33.69
C SER A 318 12.44 10.84 35.04
N GLU A 319 12.77 10.08 36.07
CA GLU A 319 13.04 10.59 37.42
C GLU A 319 14.54 10.94 37.64
N THR A 320 15.38 10.83 36.60
CA THR A 320 16.78 11.17 36.66
C THR A 320 16.97 12.66 36.91
N VAL A 321 17.61 13.01 38.03
CA VAL A 321 17.89 14.40 38.44
C VAL A 321 19.07 14.93 37.63
N VAL A 322 18.84 16.05 36.91
CA VAL A 322 19.86 16.72 36.10
C VAL A 322 19.91 18.26 36.31
N GLY A 323 18.81 18.85 36.76
CA GLY A 323 18.68 20.28 36.94
C GLY A 323 19.42 20.78 38.19
N ARG A 324 19.90 22.01 38.17
CA ARG A 324 20.62 22.66 39.32
C ARG A 324 19.75 22.75 40.59
N ASN A 325 18.42 22.79 40.42
CA ASN A 325 17.45 22.89 41.51
C ASN A 325 16.85 21.54 41.89
N GLY A 326 17.45 20.41 41.47
CA GLY A 326 16.92 19.09 41.72
C GLY A 326 15.81 18.67 40.73
N GLU A 327 15.72 19.34 39.59
CA GLU A 327 14.74 19.02 38.55
C GLU A 327 15.11 17.70 37.84
N THR A 328 14.14 16.87 37.61
CA THR A 328 14.32 15.64 36.79
C THR A 328 14.21 15.94 35.30
N ILE A 329 14.72 15.01 34.45
CA ILE A 329 14.55 15.07 33.00
C ILE A 329 13.06 15.20 32.67
N GLY A 330 12.20 14.39 33.30
CA GLY A 330 10.76 14.44 33.08
C GLY A 330 10.13 15.81 33.40
N GLN A 331 10.54 16.43 34.53
CA GLN A 331 10.06 17.77 34.85
C GLN A 331 10.52 18.82 33.85
N ILE A 332 11.76 18.73 33.38
CA ILE A 332 12.34 19.64 32.37
C ILE A 332 11.60 19.45 31.05
N CYS A 333 11.40 18.20 30.59
CA CYS A 333 10.67 17.91 29.35
C CYS A 333 9.23 18.43 29.42
N ASN A 334 8.50 18.12 30.50
CA ASN A 334 7.11 18.60 30.66
C ASN A 334 7.00 20.12 30.71
N LYS A 335 8.01 20.81 31.23
CA LYS A 335 8.04 22.28 31.29
C LYS A 335 8.33 22.91 29.92
N PHE A 336 9.39 22.45 29.23
CA PHE A 336 9.87 23.09 28.00
C PHE A 336 9.19 22.62 26.72
N PHE A 337 8.58 21.45 26.74
CA PHE A 337 7.79 20.93 25.62
C PHE A 337 6.28 21.07 25.87
N ALA A 338 5.85 21.81 26.88
CA ALA A 338 4.43 22.06 27.15
C ALA A 338 3.73 22.71 25.96
N ALA A 339 2.49 22.27 25.70
CA ALA A 339 1.57 22.92 24.79
C ALA A 339 0.95 24.17 25.44
N ARG A 340 0.01 24.81 24.75
CA ARG A 340 -0.81 25.89 25.31
C ARG A 340 -1.57 25.42 26.57
N GLU A 341 -1.98 26.37 27.37
CA GLU A 341 -2.80 26.10 28.57
C GLU A 341 -4.03 25.21 28.25
N GLY A 342 -4.27 24.22 29.09
CA GLY A 342 -5.37 23.26 28.93
C GLY A 342 -5.07 22.05 28.05
N VAL A 343 -3.88 21.98 27.42
CA VAL A 343 -3.43 20.82 26.63
C VAL A 343 -2.30 20.11 27.37
N SER A 344 -2.42 18.79 27.58
CA SER A 344 -1.36 18.02 28.20
C SER A 344 -0.16 17.87 27.25
N THR A 345 1.05 17.81 27.84
CA THR A 345 2.29 17.54 27.08
C THR A 345 2.22 16.22 26.34
N GLU A 346 1.61 15.20 26.94
CA GLU A 346 1.38 13.89 26.32
C GLU A 346 0.54 14.00 25.04
N ASN A 347 -0.56 14.76 25.06
CA ASN A 347 -1.38 14.95 23.84
C ASN A 347 -0.59 15.66 22.74
N ARG A 348 0.24 16.65 23.10
CA ARG A 348 1.14 17.29 22.15
C ARG A 348 2.13 16.30 21.58
N GLN A 349 2.76 15.47 22.41
CA GLN A 349 3.69 14.43 21.98
C GLN A 349 3.03 13.46 21.02
N ARG A 350 1.82 12.98 21.31
CA ARG A 350 1.04 12.07 20.44
C ARG A 350 0.84 12.69 19.04
N ILE A 351 0.45 13.95 18.97
CA ILE A 351 0.22 14.62 17.69
C ILE A 351 1.53 14.83 16.93
N MET A 352 2.61 15.21 17.58
CA MET A 352 3.91 15.35 16.91
C MET A 352 4.42 14.01 16.38
N ARG A 353 4.32 12.92 17.17
CA ARG A 353 4.68 11.56 16.73
C ARG A 353 3.80 11.08 15.58
N PHE A 354 2.51 11.40 15.62
CA PHE A 354 1.60 11.03 14.54
C PHE A 354 1.99 11.72 13.23
N ILE A 355 2.29 13.02 13.25
CA ILE A 355 2.76 13.76 12.08
C ILE A 355 4.12 13.21 11.61
N GLU A 356 5.07 13.01 12.50
CA GLU A 356 6.39 12.43 12.20
C GLU A 356 6.24 11.08 11.49
N ASN A 357 5.45 10.18 12.04
CA ASN A 357 5.24 8.84 11.47
C ASN A 357 4.58 8.89 10.09
N LEU A 358 3.62 9.78 9.86
CA LEU A 358 2.97 9.93 8.56
C LEU A 358 3.87 10.62 7.52
N CYS A 359 4.69 11.56 7.94
CA CYS A 359 5.52 12.36 7.04
C CYS A 359 6.87 11.70 6.72
N LEU A 360 7.50 11.06 7.71
CA LEU A 360 8.88 10.55 7.61
C LEU A 360 8.97 9.03 7.35
N GLY A 361 7.89 8.39 6.92
CA GLY A 361 7.99 7.10 6.26
C GLY A 361 7.55 5.88 7.06
N ALA A 362 6.80 6.04 8.14
CA ALA A 362 6.19 4.88 8.80
C ALA A 362 4.80 4.51 8.23
N ALA A 363 4.27 5.30 7.32
CA ALA A 363 2.94 5.12 6.71
C ALA A 363 3.00 4.97 5.18
N ALA A 364 4.00 4.27 4.67
CA ALA A 364 4.06 3.96 3.25
C ALA A 364 2.92 3.04 2.81
#